data_30f11bf0515f846a24159f5d6bbebdd3
#
_entry.id   30f11bf0515f846a24159f5d6bbebdd3
#
_cell.length_a   1.000
_cell.length_b   1.000
_cell.length_c   1.000
_cell.angle_alpha   90.00
_cell.angle_beta   90.00
_cell.angle_gamma   90.00
#
_symmetry.space_group_name_H-M   'P 1'
#
loop_
_entity.id
_entity.type
_entity.pdbx_description
1 polymer ?
#
loop_
_entity_poly.entity_id
_entity_poly.type
_entity_poly.pdbx_seq_one_letter_code
_entity_poly.pdbx_strand_id
1 'polypeptide(L)'
;MSATQSVRPKVLIPFYSRSGTVERLAKAVAEGAESEGAEVRLRRARELVDWDIMSSVPGWKESAEAMNALYPAPTAEDAVWADAVIFGTPTRFGNVSSELKAYIDSLGGLWAQGKLVGKAGSVFAGSSQQHGGNETTVVSLWNPLAHLGFIIVPTGYADPVMFAGAGSPYGASVISGHPPSGPSEAELAVARFQGKRVAQVARKLIAP
;
A
#
# COMPACT_ATOMS: atom_id res chain seq x y z
N MET A 1 32.83 20.34 -9.42
CA MET A 1 31.58 19.55 -9.71
C MET A 1 30.87 19.41 -8.39
N SER A 2 29.77 20.19 -8.20
CA SER A 2 28.96 20.12 -6.97
C SER A 2 28.25 18.76 -6.96
N ALA A 3 28.48 17.96 -5.93
CA ALA A 3 27.70 16.73 -5.71
C ALA A 3 26.25 17.16 -5.52
N THR A 4 25.42 16.90 -6.51
CA THR A 4 23.97 17.05 -6.41
C THR A 4 23.54 16.16 -5.25
N GLN A 5 23.15 16.75 -4.12
CA GLN A 5 22.58 15.99 -3.01
C GLN A 5 21.39 15.20 -3.58
N SER A 6 21.48 13.88 -3.59
CA SER A 6 20.42 12.99 -4.05
C SER A 6 19.19 13.25 -3.18
N VAL A 7 18.15 13.81 -3.77
CA VAL A 7 16.90 14.08 -3.06
C VAL A 7 16.30 12.75 -2.59
N ARG A 8 16.07 12.66 -1.28
CA ARG A 8 15.54 11.46 -0.63
C ARG A 8 13.99 11.48 -0.70
N PRO A 9 13.35 10.60 -1.49
CA PRO A 9 11.91 10.60 -1.60
C PRO A 9 11.25 10.11 -0.30
N LYS A 10 10.09 10.67 0.02
CA LYS A 10 9.27 10.33 1.18
C LYS A 10 8.12 9.46 0.74
N VAL A 11 8.04 8.25 1.26
CA VAL A 11 7.03 7.25 0.86
C VAL A 11 6.14 6.91 2.05
N LEU A 12 4.84 7.19 1.91
CA LEU A 12 3.81 6.76 2.84
C LEU A 12 3.19 5.45 2.37
N ILE A 13 3.04 4.48 3.28
CA ILE A 13 2.38 3.20 3.01
C ILE A 13 1.21 3.05 4.01
N PRO A 14 0.04 3.64 3.70
CA PRO A 14 -1.16 3.40 4.47
C PRO A 14 -1.75 2.05 4.07
N PHE A 15 -2.00 1.19 5.05
CA PHE A 15 -2.54 -0.14 4.78
C PHE A 15 -3.57 -0.55 5.82
N TYR A 16 -4.45 -1.47 5.44
CA TYR A 16 -5.25 -2.24 6.36
C TYR A 16 -4.91 -3.72 6.26
N SER A 17 -4.83 -4.40 7.39
CA SER A 17 -4.64 -5.83 7.46
C SER A 17 -5.41 -6.38 8.65
N ARG A 18 -6.22 -7.43 8.42
CA ARG A 18 -6.99 -8.10 9.49
C ARG A 18 -6.16 -9.17 10.19
N SER A 19 -5.42 -9.96 9.42
CA SER A 19 -4.72 -11.18 9.89
C SER A 19 -3.21 -11.16 9.59
N GLY A 20 -2.61 -9.99 9.33
CA GLY A 20 -1.16 -9.84 9.09
C GLY A 20 -0.70 -10.12 7.66
N THR A 21 -1.52 -10.68 6.76
CA THR A 21 -1.08 -11.00 5.38
C THR A 21 -0.72 -9.75 4.59
N VAL A 22 -1.59 -8.74 4.55
CA VAL A 22 -1.33 -7.46 3.87
C VAL A 22 -0.23 -6.67 4.58
N GLU A 23 -0.11 -6.79 5.91
CA GLU A 23 0.99 -6.22 6.69
C GLU A 23 2.35 -6.72 6.20
N ARG A 24 2.50 -8.04 5.99
CA ARG A 24 3.76 -8.60 5.48
C ARG A 24 4.09 -8.08 4.08
N LEU A 25 3.08 -7.90 3.24
CA LEU A 25 3.27 -7.30 1.93
C LEU A 25 3.69 -5.82 2.05
N ALA A 26 3.06 -5.06 2.97
CA ALA A 26 3.42 -3.66 3.25
C ALA A 26 4.87 -3.50 3.72
N LYS A 27 5.37 -4.43 4.55
CA LYS A 27 6.78 -4.47 4.97
C LYS A 27 7.72 -4.68 3.78
N ALA A 28 7.40 -5.63 2.90
CA ALA A 28 8.22 -5.87 1.70
C ALA A 28 8.22 -4.66 0.74
N VAL A 29 7.07 -3.99 0.58
CA VAL A 29 7.00 -2.71 -0.17
C VAL A 29 7.90 -1.65 0.48
N ALA A 30 7.89 -1.55 1.81
CA ALA A 30 8.76 -0.61 2.55
C ALA A 30 10.24 -0.93 2.32
N GLU A 31 10.65 -2.19 2.48
CA GLU A 31 12.03 -2.65 2.19
C GLU A 31 12.48 -2.24 0.78
N GLY A 32 11.61 -2.44 -0.20
CA GLY A 32 11.88 -2.04 -1.59
C GLY A 32 12.06 -0.54 -1.76
N ALA A 33 11.25 0.29 -1.12
CA ALA A 33 11.38 1.73 -1.16
C ALA A 33 12.66 2.20 -0.43
N GLU A 34 12.95 1.64 0.72
CA GLU A 34 14.15 1.94 1.52
C GLU A 34 15.43 1.55 0.79
N SER A 35 15.42 0.47 -0.01
CA SER A 35 16.58 0.09 -0.84
C SER A 35 16.99 1.16 -1.87
N GLU A 36 16.06 2.06 -2.22
CA GLU A 36 16.30 3.24 -3.04
C GLU A 36 16.60 4.50 -2.21
N GLY A 37 16.83 4.36 -0.89
CA GLY A 37 17.12 5.46 0.01
C GLY A 37 15.90 6.32 0.37
N ALA A 38 14.68 5.85 0.15
CA ALA A 38 13.47 6.55 0.58
C ALA A 38 13.36 6.62 2.11
N GLU A 39 12.75 7.70 2.61
CA GLU A 39 12.23 7.73 3.97
C GLU A 39 10.81 7.16 3.95
N VAL A 40 10.54 6.11 4.74
CA VAL A 40 9.28 5.38 4.69
C VAL A 40 8.48 5.56 5.98
N ARG A 41 7.17 5.75 5.85
CA ARG A 41 6.21 5.68 6.94
C ARG A 41 5.16 4.61 6.67
N LEU A 42 5.15 3.57 7.50
CA LEU A 42 4.07 2.59 7.55
C LEU A 42 2.97 3.09 8.48
N ARG A 43 1.70 3.06 8.03
CA ARG A 43 0.52 3.49 8.79
C ARG A 43 -0.60 2.47 8.62
N ARG A 44 -1.22 2.08 9.72
CA ARG A 44 -2.30 1.08 9.70
C ARG A 44 -3.66 1.76 9.93
N ALA A 45 -4.57 1.62 8.97
CA ALA A 45 -5.97 2.01 9.17
C ALA A 45 -6.61 1.18 10.30
N ARG A 46 -7.45 1.83 11.11
CA ARG A 46 -8.12 1.20 12.26
C ARG A 46 -9.39 0.50 11.83
N GLU A 47 -9.78 -0.50 12.60
CA GLU A 47 -11.07 -1.16 12.45
C GLU A 47 -12.22 -0.17 12.62
N LEU A 48 -13.29 -0.37 11.85
CA LEU A 48 -14.52 0.40 11.92
C LEU A 48 -15.66 -0.36 12.61
N VAL A 49 -15.36 -1.55 13.13
CA VAL A 49 -16.31 -2.40 13.85
C VAL A 49 -16.00 -2.42 15.34
N ASP A 50 -17.03 -2.67 16.15
CA ASP A 50 -16.89 -2.75 17.59
C ASP A 50 -16.04 -3.94 18.04
N TRP A 51 -15.40 -3.80 19.21
CA TRP A 51 -14.56 -4.84 19.81
C TRP A 51 -15.29 -6.16 20.03
N ASP A 52 -16.58 -6.12 20.34
CA ASP A 52 -17.40 -7.32 20.53
C ASP A 52 -17.51 -8.14 19.24
N ILE A 53 -17.66 -7.47 18.10
CA ILE A 53 -17.68 -8.12 16.79
C ILE A 53 -16.30 -8.73 16.50
N MET A 54 -15.23 -8.03 16.77
CA MET A 54 -13.87 -8.54 16.55
C MET A 54 -13.59 -9.75 17.43
N SER A 55 -14.03 -9.72 18.68
CA SER A 55 -13.85 -10.83 19.64
C SER A 55 -14.61 -12.10 19.25
N SER A 56 -15.67 -11.97 18.43
CA SER A 56 -16.42 -13.13 17.91
C SER A 56 -15.66 -13.92 16.84
N VAL A 57 -14.57 -13.37 16.30
CA VAL A 57 -13.74 -14.01 15.27
C VAL A 57 -12.36 -14.30 15.85
N PRO A 58 -11.97 -15.58 15.99
CA PRO A 58 -10.71 -15.97 16.61
C PRO A 58 -9.49 -15.25 16.02
N GLY A 59 -8.67 -14.66 16.88
CA GLY A 59 -7.39 -14.02 16.53
C GLY A 59 -7.51 -12.62 15.88
N TRP A 60 -8.73 -12.11 15.59
CA TRP A 60 -8.84 -10.79 14.95
C TRP A 60 -8.47 -9.66 15.90
N LYS A 61 -9.04 -9.68 17.11
CA LYS A 61 -8.79 -8.66 18.14
C LYS A 61 -7.32 -8.61 18.51
N GLU A 62 -6.72 -9.74 18.81
CA GLU A 62 -5.31 -9.88 19.20
C GLU A 62 -4.38 -9.39 18.08
N SER A 63 -4.68 -9.76 16.84
CA SER A 63 -3.94 -9.30 15.67
C SER A 63 -4.05 -7.79 15.47
N ALA A 64 -5.24 -7.22 15.67
CA ALA A 64 -5.45 -5.78 15.58
C ALA A 64 -4.70 -5.02 16.68
N GLU A 65 -4.78 -5.48 17.93
CA GLU A 65 -4.07 -4.88 19.08
C GLU A 65 -2.54 -4.90 18.83
N ALA A 66 -2.00 -6.04 18.42
CA ALA A 66 -0.57 -6.18 18.12
C ALA A 66 -0.11 -5.22 17.01
N MET A 67 -0.84 -5.17 15.88
CA MET A 67 -0.50 -4.26 14.79
C MET A 67 -0.72 -2.79 15.16
N ASN A 68 -1.74 -2.46 15.98
CA ASN A 68 -1.99 -1.09 16.42
C ASN A 68 -0.90 -0.56 17.36
N ALA A 69 -0.25 -1.44 18.12
CA ALA A 69 0.91 -1.08 18.93
C ALA A 69 2.16 -0.76 18.09
N LEU A 70 2.28 -1.39 16.91
CA LEU A 70 3.44 -1.21 16.01
C LEU A 70 3.27 -0.04 15.04
N TYR A 71 2.06 0.21 14.56
CA TYR A 71 1.80 1.17 13.49
C TYR A 71 0.83 2.27 13.95
N PRO A 72 1.23 3.55 13.89
CA PRO A 72 0.29 4.66 14.04
C PRO A 72 -0.82 4.60 12.97
N ALA A 73 -1.98 5.19 13.26
CA ALA A 73 -3.02 5.41 12.24
C ALA A 73 -2.53 6.41 11.19
N PRO A 74 -2.95 6.28 9.91
CA PRO A 74 -2.63 7.26 8.89
C PRO A 74 -3.36 8.58 9.14
N THR A 75 -2.69 9.69 8.90
CA THR A 75 -3.24 11.05 9.06
C THR A 75 -3.18 11.85 7.76
N ALA A 76 -3.88 12.98 7.71
CA ALA A 76 -3.79 13.93 6.60
C ALA A 76 -2.37 14.50 6.46
N GLU A 77 -1.69 14.77 7.58
CA GLU A 77 -0.31 15.28 7.61
C GLU A 77 0.68 14.28 7.02
N ASP A 78 0.48 12.97 7.23
CA ASP A 78 1.29 11.94 6.58
C ASP A 78 1.16 12.00 5.05
N ALA A 79 -0.06 12.23 4.53
CA ALA A 79 -0.29 12.37 3.08
C ALA A 79 0.33 13.64 2.50
N VAL A 80 0.32 14.75 3.26
CA VAL A 80 1.02 16.00 2.86
C VAL A 80 2.53 15.80 2.87
N TRP A 81 3.07 15.14 3.88
CA TRP A 81 4.50 14.86 4.03
C TRP A 81 5.08 14.02 2.88
N ALA A 82 4.30 13.07 2.36
CA ALA A 82 4.76 12.10 1.38
C ALA A 82 4.94 12.72 -0.02
N ASP A 83 5.93 12.27 -0.75
CA ASP A 83 6.10 12.47 -2.21
C ASP A 83 5.43 11.35 -3.01
N ALA A 84 5.27 10.19 -2.39
CA ALA A 84 4.55 9.05 -2.94
C ALA A 84 3.71 8.35 -1.87
N VAL A 85 2.55 7.80 -2.28
CA VAL A 85 1.67 7.01 -1.40
C VAL A 85 1.38 5.65 -2.03
N ILE A 86 1.64 4.56 -1.29
CA ILE A 86 1.37 3.19 -1.75
C ILE A 86 0.31 2.59 -0.84
N PHE A 87 -0.91 2.45 -1.33
CA PHE A 87 -2.06 1.98 -0.57
C PHE A 87 -2.14 0.46 -0.53
N GLY A 88 -2.28 -0.13 0.66
CA GLY A 88 -2.36 -1.57 0.87
C GLY A 88 -3.69 -2.03 1.46
N THR A 89 -4.39 -2.96 0.79
CA THR A 89 -5.72 -3.41 1.22
C THR A 89 -5.94 -4.90 1.01
N PRO A 90 -6.65 -5.59 1.92
CA PRO A 90 -7.28 -6.84 1.53
C PRO A 90 -8.43 -6.54 0.57
N THR A 91 -8.71 -7.45 -0.36
CA THR A 91 -9.93 -7.34 -1.16
C THR A 91 -11.18 -7.50 -0.28
N ARG A 92 -12.17 -6.71 -0.55
CA ARG A 92 -13.54 -6.85 -0.04
C ARG A 92 -14.50 -6.82 -1.22
N PHE A 93 -14.93 -8.02 -1.65
CA PHE A 93 -15.81 -8.17 -2.81
C PHE A 93 -15.27 -7.49 -4.08
N GLY A 94 -13.97 -7.65 -4.35
CA GLY A 94 -13.31 -7.02 -5.51
C GLY A 94 -13.02 -5.52 -5.35
N ASN A 95 -13.08 -4.98 -4.13
CA ASN A 95 -12.86 -3.56 -3.85
C ASN A 95 -12.00 -3.36 -2.60
N VAL A 96 -11.65 -2.10 -2.31
CA VAL A 96 -10.92 -1.69 -1.10
C VAL A 96 -11.70 -1.99 0.17
N SER A 97 -11.01 -2.29 1.27
CA SER A 97 -11.64 -2.40 2.58
C SER A 97 -12.19 -1.05 3.08
N SER A 98 -13.28 -1.10 3.82
CA SER A 98 -13.92 0.09 4.41
C SER A 98 -12.96 0.91 5.27
N GLU A 99 -12.08 0.25 6.00
CA GLU A 99 -11.11 0.88 6.89
C GLU A 99 -10.09 1.75 6.12
N LEU A 100 -9.55 1.23 5.02
CA LEU A 100 -8.64 2.02 4.18
C LEU A 100 -9.39 3.07 3.38
N LYS A 101 -10.62 2.75 2.91
CA LYS A 101 -11.44 3.71 2.18
C LYS A 101 -11.84 4.91 3.04
N ALA A 102 -12.15 4.71 4.31
CA ALA A 102 -12.42 5.79 5.25
C ALA A 102 -11.23 6.77 5.38
N TYR A 103 -9.99 6.25 5.40
CA TYR A 103 -8.81 7.11 5.35
C TYR A 103 -8.75 7.89 4.03
N ILE A 104 -8.94 7.23 2.89
CA ILE A 104 -8.93 7.89 1.58
C ILE A 104 -10.00 9.00 1.52
N ASP A 105 -11.21 8.73 2.03
CA ASP A 105 -12.30 9.72 2.05
C ASP A 105 -12.00 10.90 2.97
N SER A 106 -11.24 10.69 4.04
CA SER A 106 -10.80 11.76 4.94
C SER A 106 -9.83 12.77 4.28
N LEU A 107 -9.24 12.43 3.13
CA LEU A 107 -8.34 13.30 2.38
C LEU A 107 -9.07 14.38 1.55
N GLY A 108 -10.41 14.44 1.59
CA GLY A 108 -11.22 15.38 0.82
C GLY A 108 -10.81 16.85 1.04
N GLY A 109 -10.43 17.25 2.26
CA GLY A 109 -9.93 18.59 2.54
C GLY A 109 -8.59 18.90 1.85
N LEU A 110 -7.71 17.91 1.69
CA LEU A 110 -6.44 18.05 0.97
C LEU A 110 -6.67 18.09 -0.54
N TRP A 111 -7.63 17.30 -1.04
CA TRP A 111 -8.05 17.33 -2.43
C TRP A 111 -8.55 18.73 -2.83
N ALA A 112 -9.43 19.32 -2.05
CA ALA A 112 -9.94 20.66 -2.31
C ALA A 112 -8.85 21.74 -2.35
N GLN A 113 -7.71 21.51 -1.69
CA GLN A 113 -6.55 22.39 -1.66
C GLN A 113 -5.46 22.02 -2.70
N GLY A 114 -5.67 20.98 -3.52
CA GLY A 114 -4.69 20.51 -4.49
C GLY A 114 -3.39 19.92 -3.88
N LYS A 115 -3.39 19.59 -2.57
CA LYS A 115 -2.17 19.17 -1.83
C LYS A 115 -1.60 17.81 -2.25
N LEU A 116 -2.38 17.01 -2.98
CA LEU A 116 -2.02 15.66 -3.40
C LEU A 116 -1.66 15.58 -4.89
N VAL A 117 -1.93 16.65 -5.64
CA VAL A 117 -1.71 16.69 -7.10
C VAL A 117 -0.24 16.51 -7.44
N GLY A 118 0.03 15.60 -8.38
CA GLY A 118 1.39 15.31 -8.89
C GLY A 118 2.23 14.36 -8.04
N LYS A 119 1.75 13.93 -6.87
CA LYS A 119 2.42 12.87 -6.09
C LYS A 119 2.30 11.51 -6.77
N ALA A 120 3.28 10.63 -6.62
CA ALA A 120 3.19 9.26 -7.09
C ALA A 120 2.19 8.46 -6.25
N GLY A 121 1.33 7.66 -6.91
CA GLY A 121 0.35 6.80 -6.26
C GLY A 121 0.42 5.37 -6.74
N SER A 122 0.37 4.39 -5.85
CA SER A 122 0.36 2.97 -6.20
C SER A 122 -0.52 2.18 -5.24
N VAL A 123 -0.85 0.94 -5.61
CA VAL A 123 -1.75 0.09 -4.82
C VAL A 123 -1.23 -1.35 -4.81
N PHE A 124 -1.35 -2.03 -3.68
CA PHE A 124 -1.19 -3.49 -3.56
C PHE A 124 -2.37 -4.11 -2.81
N ALA A 125 -2.66 -5.37 -3.10
CA ALA A 125 -3.84 -6.03 -2.56
C ALA A 125 -3.57 -7.45 -2.08
N GLY A 126 -4.50 -8.00 -1.28
CA GLY A 126 -4.47 -9.39 -0.86
C GLY A 126 -5.85 -10.03 -0.84
N SER A 127 -5.93 -11.29 -1.25
CA SER A 127 -7.14 -12.12 -1.19
C SER A 127 -6.84 -13.48 -0.56
N SER A 128 -7.89 -14.19 -0.16
CA SER A 128 -7.76 -15.58 0.28
C SER A 128 -7.78 -16.58 -0.88
N GLN A 129 -8.28 -16.20 -2.04
CA GLN A 129 -8.47 -17.07 -3.20
C GLN A 129 -7.79 -16.50 -4.44
N GLN A 130 -7.33 -17.38 -5.34
CA GLN A 130 -6.66 -16.99 -6.58
C GLN A 130 -7.51 -16.05 -7.45
N HIS A 131 -8.81 -16.31 -7.54
CA HIS A 131 -9.76 -15.46 -8.27
C HIS A 131 -10.55 -14.55 -7.34
N GLY A 132 -9.93 -14.11 -6.22
CA GLY A 132 -10.56 -13.29 -5.19
C GLY A 132 -10.69 -11.80 -5.53
N GLY A 133 -10.23 -11.37 -6.72
CA GLY A 133 -10.38 -10.00 -7.21
C GLY A 133 -9.23 -9.07 -6.81
N ASN A 134 -7.99 -9.57 -6.71
CA ASN A 134 -6.82 -8.73 -6.42
C ASN A 134 -6.64 -7.63 -7.46
N GLU A 135 -6.65 -7.99 -8.76
CA GLU A 135 -6.49 -7.05 -9.88
C GLU A 135 -7.63 -6.02 -9.91
N THR A 136 -8.88 -6.49 -9.74
CA THR A 136 -10.06 -5.61 -9.69
C THR A 136 -9.95 -4.61 -8.55
N THR A 137 -9.51 -5.07 -7.37
CA THR A 137 -9.31 -4.22 -6.19
C THR A 137 -8.25 -3.14 -6.45
N VAL A 138 -7.11 -3.51 -7.04
CA VAL A 138 -6.04 -2.57 -7.37
C VAL A 138 -6.52 -1.54 -8.37
N VAL A 139 -7.14 -1.98 -9.48
CA VAL A 139 -7.62 -1.08 -10.55
C VAL A 139 -8.77 -0.19 -10.08
N SER A 140 -9.68 -0.70 -9.22
CA SER A 140 -10.76 0.13 -8.66
C SER A 140 -10.23 1.29 -7.81
N LEU A 141 -9.10 1.11 -7.12
CA LEU A 141 -8.45 2.17 -6.35
C LEU A 141 -7.75 3.22 -7.22
N TRP A 142 -7.43 2.94 -8.47
CA TRP A 142 -6.91 3.97 -9.38
C TRP A 142 -7.93 5.10 -9.61
N ASN A 143 -9.24 4.82 -9.53
CA ASN A 143 -10.26 5.86 -9.67
C ASN A 143 -10.12 6.95 -8.58
N PRO A 144 -10.19 6.66 -7.26
CA PRO A 144 -9.98 7.69 -6.25
C PRO A 144 -8.58 8.31 -6.32
N LEU A 145 -7.53 7.56 -6.68
CA LEU A 145 -6.20 8.13 -6.85
C LEU A 145 -6.17 9.18 -7.97
N ALA A 146 -6.82 8.90 -9.11
CA ALA A 146 -6.94 9.86 -10.21
C ALA A 146 -7.72 11.12 -9.78
N HIS A 147 -8.83 10.97 -9.04
CA HIS A 147 -9.59 12.10 -8.48
C HIS A 147 -8.76 12.94 -7.52
N LEU A 148 -7.91 12.32 -6.71
CA LEU A 148 -7.01 13.00 -5.78
C LEU A 148 -5.81 13.67 -6.48
N GLY A 149 -5.62 13.41 -7.79
CA GLY A 149 -4.55 14.00 -8.60
C GLY A 149 -3.22 13.27 -8.57
N PHE A 150 -3.18 12.02 -8.08
CA PHE A 150 -1.98 11.20 -8.10
C PHE A 150 -1.56 10.78 -9.51
N ILE A 151 -0.26 10.71 -9.74
CA ILE A 151 0.34 10.03 -10.89
C ILE A 151 0.39 8.54 -10.58
N ILE A 152 -0.43 7.74 -11.24
CA ILE A 152 -0.55 6.30 -10.98
C ILE A 152 0.71 5.57 -11.46
N VAL A 153 1.35 4.84 -10.55
CA VAL A 153 2.57 4.06 -10.82
C VAL A 153 2.25 2.57 -10.66
N PRO A 154 1.93 1.86 -11.74
CA PRO A 154 1.76 0.41 -11.72
C PRO A 154 3.12 -0.31 -11.65
N THR A 155 3.11 -1.58 -11.29
CA THR A 155 4.30 -2.44 -11.40
C THR A 155 4.75 -2.61 -12.85
N GLY A 156 3.81 -2.79 -13.78
CA GLY A 156 4.13 -3.19 -15.16
C GLY A 156 4.87 -4.54 -15.18
N TYR A 157 5.37 -4.92 -16.32
CA TYR A 157 6.29 -6.06 -16.49
C TYR A 157 7.73 -5.56 -16.67
N ALA A 158 8.16 -4.64 -15.80
CA ALA A 158 9.39 -3.88 -15.95
C ALA A 158 10.63 -4.52 -15.28
N ASP A 159 10.47 -5.69 -14.68
CA ASP A 159 11.55 -6.44 -14.01
C ASP A 159 11.34 -7.95 -14.20
N PRO A 160 12.41 -8.76 -14.31
CA PRO A 160 12.30 -10.22 -14.43
C PRO A 160 11.51 -10.89 -13.30
N VAL A 161 11.50 -10.30 -12.08
CA VAL A 161 10.73 -10.82 -10.95
C VAL A 161 9.23 -10.93 -11.23
N MET A 162 8.71 -10.09 -12.13
CA MET A 162 7.30 -10.09 -12.53
C MET A 162 6.88 -11.36 -13.29
N PHE A 163 7.84 -12.12 -13.83
CA PHE A 163 7.61 -13.36 -14.57
C PHE A 163 7.86 -14.61 -13.72
N ALA A 164 8.22 -14.45 -12.45
CA ALA A 164 8.52 -15.56 -11.54
C ALA A 164 7.27 -16.18 -10.87
N GLY A 165 6.09 -15.99 -11.45
CA GLY A 165 4.85 -16.67 -11.05
C GLY A 165 3.88 -15.89 -10.16
N ALA A 166 4.27 -14.71 -9.62
CA ALA A 166 3.41 -13.91 -8.73
C ALA A 166 3.15 -12.49 -9.25
N GLY A 167 3.64 -12.13 -10.43
CA GLY A 167 3.59 -10.77 -10.95
C GLY A 167 2.23 -10.37 -11.52
N SER A 168 1.68 -9.27 -11.02
CA SER A 168 0.54 -8.57 -11.60
C SER A 168 1.01 -7.19 -12.09
N PRO A 169 0.70 -6.78 -13.33
CA PRO A 169 1.18 -5.51 -13.87
C PRO A 169 0.52 -4.29 -13.21
N TYR A 170 -0.56 -4.49 -12.49
CA TYR A 170 -1.31 -3.42 -11.83
C TYR A 170 -0.71 -3.03 -10.49
N GLY A 171 -0.24 -4.00 -9.71
CA GLY A 171 0.34 -3.84 -8.37
C GLY A 171 0.64 -5.19 -7.75
N ALA A 172 1.49 -5.23 -6.74
CA ALA A 172 1.77 -6.46 -6.01
C ALA A 172 0.50 -7.03 -5.38
N SER A 173 0.40 -8.34 -5.35
CA SER A 173 -0.73 -9.02 -4.73
C SER A 173 -0.30 -10.27 -3.98
N VAL A 174 -1.14 -10.72 -3.06
CA VAL A 174 -0.94 -11.95 -2.30
C VAL A 174 -2.20 -12.80 -2.29
N ILE A 175 -2.01 -14.10 -2.39
CA ILE A 175 -3.06 -15.11 -2.19
C ILE A 175 -2.75 -15.83 -0.90
N SER A 176 -3.48 -15.47 0.18
CA SER A 176 -3.19 -16.02 1.52
C SER A 176 -3.58 -17.48 1.70
N GLY A 177 -4.47 -18.01 0.88
CA GLY A 177 -5.01 -19.35 1.08
C GLY A 177 -6.05 -19.45 2.19
N HIS A 178 -6.55 -20.68 2.40
CA HIS A 178 -7.43 -21.00 3.52
C HIS A 178 -7.11 -22.41 4.03
N PRO A 179 -6.53 -22.59 5.26
CA PRO A 179 -6.15 -21.54 6.22
C PRO A 179 -5.06 -20.61 5.65
N PRO A 180 -4.94 -19.38 6.18
CA PRO A 180 -3.96 -18.42 5.68
C PRO A 180 -2.52 -18.90 5.89
N SER A 181 -1.75 -19.00 4.79
CA SER A 181 -0.32 -19.32 4.82
C SER A 181 0.58 -18.08 4.76
N GLY A 182 0.01 -16.94 4.35
CA GLY A 182 0.72 -15.69 4.13
C GLY A 182 1.44 -15.61 2.77
N PRO A 183 2.14 -14.48 2.50
CA PRO A 183 2.82 -14.29 1.23
C PRO A 183 3.94 -15.32 1.02
N SER A 184 4.05 -15.82 -0.21
CA SER A 184 5.21 -16.56 -0.71
C SER A 184 6.39 -15.60 -0.94
N GLU A 185 7.61 -16.13 -1.03
CA GLU A 185 8.78 -15.31 -1.35
C GLU A 185 8.67 -14.64 -2.74
N ALA A 186 8.04 -15.28 -3.70
CA ALA A 186 7.78 -14.69 -5.02
C ALA A 186 6.87 -13.47 -4.92
N GLU A 187 5.79 -13.53 -4.12
CA GLU A 187 4.90 -12.39 -3.89
C GLU A 187 5.61 -11.26 -3.12
N LEU A 188 6.44 -11.59 -2.13
CA LEU A 188 7.26 -10.60 -1.40
C LEU A 188 8.29 -9.93 -2.32
N ALA A 189 8.90 -10.68 -3.23
CA ALA A 189 9.86 -10.13 -4.20
C ALA A 189 9.19 -9.12 -5.15
N VAL A 190 7.97 -9.40 -5.63
CA VAL A 190 7.16 -8.45 -6.42
C VAL A 190 6.80 -7.20 -5.60
N ALA A 191 6.48 -7.37 -4.32
CA ALA A 191 6.18 -6.24 -3.42
C ALA A 191 7.41 -5.35 -3.20
N ARG A 192 8.60 -5.93 -2.98
CA ARG A 192 9.86 -5.16 -2.91
C ARG A 192 10.11 -4.41 -4.21
N PHE A 193 9.90 -5.05 -5.35
CA PHE A 193 10.04 -4.39 -6.65
C PHE A 193 9.06 -3.20 -6.79
N GLN A 194 7.81 -3.34 -6.37
CA GLN A 194 6.85 -2.24 -6.40
C GLN A 194 7.33 -1.06 -5.56
N GLY A 195 7.75 -1.28 -4.33
CA GLY A 195 8.29 -0.24 -3.45
C GLY A 195 9.49 0.48 -4.05
N LYS A 196 10.46 -0.28 -4.58
CA LYS A 196 11.61 0.21 -5.31
C LYS A 196 11.20 1.11 -6.49
N ARG A 197 10.32 0.62 -7.37
CA ARG A 197 9.85 1.33 -8.55
C ARG A 197 9.15 2.65 -8.20
N VAL A 198 8.26 2.64 -7.19
CA VAL A 198 7.55 3.85 -6.78
C VAL A 198 8.51 4.89 -6.20
N ALA A 199 9.49 4.49 -5.39
CA ALA A 199 10.51 5.40 -4.86
C ALA A 199 11.37 6.01 -5.98
N GLN A 200 11.73 5.23 -7.01
CA GLN A 200 12.45 5.73 -8.19
C GLN A 200 11.63 6.75 -8.98
N VAL A 201 10.33 6.51 -9.17
CA VAL A 201 9.43 7.47 -9.84
C VAL A 201 9.27 8.74 -9.01
N ALA A 202 9.01 8.60 -7.71
CA ALA A 202 8.90 9.75 -6.80
C ALA A 202 10.15 10.62 -6.84
N ARG A 203 11.36 10.03 -6.82
CA ARG A 203 12.63 10.77 -6.93
C ARG A 203 12.70 11.58 -8.22
N LYS A 204 12.23 11.04 -9.35
CA LYS A 204 12.21 11.77 -10.63
C LYS A 204 11.22 12.93 -10.64
N LEU A 205 10.10 12.80 -9.92
CA LEU A 205 9.07 13.84 -9.84
C LEU A 205 9.48 15.01 -8.95
N ILE A 206 10.32 14.76 -7.94
CA ILE A 206 10.79 15.80 -7.00
C ILE A 206 12.20 16.33 -7.34
N ALA A 207 12.85 15.74 -8.35
CA ALA A 207 14.12 16.27 -8.85
C ALA A 207 13.89 17.67 -9.46
N PRO A 208 14.81 18.62 -9.19
CA PRO A 208 14.73 19.98 -9.72
C PRO A 208 14.89 20.03 -11.24
#